data_936ecb8b554d407cc0e18deaec9c9845
#
_entry.id   936ecb8b554d407cc0e18deaec9c9845
#
_cell.length_a   1.000
_cell.length_b   1.000
_cell.length_c   1.000
_cell.angle_alpha   90.00
_cell.angle_beta   90.00
_cell.angle_gamma   90.00
#
_symmetry.space_group_name_H-M   'P 1'
#
loop_
_entity.id
_entity.type
_entity.pdbx_description
1 polymer ?
#
loop_
_entity_poly.entity_id
_entity_poly.type
_entity_poly.pdbx_seq_one_letter_code
_entity_poly.pdbx_strand_id
1 'polypeptide(L)'
;MEEIVLKIIIHAGNAKSMLYEALDYAKENDFKKADELIENANEEILKAHKVQTELIQKEAGGDKSDISILLIHSQDHLMTCMSERNLI
;
A
#
# COMPACT_ATOMS: atom_id res chain seq x y z
N MET A 1 -7.09 -9.50 -13.81
CA MET A 1 -7.48 -9.39 -12.39
C MET A 1 -6.31 -9.67 -11.44
N GLU A 2 -5.67 -10.82 -11.57
CA GLU A 2 -4.57 -11.19 -10.69
C GLU A 2 -3.39 -10.21 -10.74
N GLU A 3 -3.06 -9.68 -11.91
CA GLU A 3 -2.00 -8.68 -12.06
C GLU A 3 -2.29 -7.40 -11.30
N ILE A 4 -3.55 -6.96 -11.31
CA ILE A 4 -3.98 -5.75 -10.61
C ILE A 4 -3.86 -5.96 -9.10
N VAL A 5 -4.30 -7.12 -8.62
CA VAL A 5 -4.22 -7.48 -7.20
C VAL A 5 -2.77 -7.57 -6.75
N LEU A 6 -1.91 -8.17 -7.56
CA LEU A 6 -0.48 -8.25 -7.26
C LEU A 6 0.17 -6.87 -7.17
N LYS A 7 -0.23 -5.93 -8.03
CA LYS A 7 0.26 -4.54 -7.95
C LYS A 7 -0.08 -3.89 -6.61
N ILE A 8 -1.30 -4.09 -6.12
CA ILE A 8 -1.71 -3.57 -4.81
C ILE A 8 -0.81 -4.13 -3.71
N ILE A 9 -0.59 -5.45 -3.72
CA ILE A 9 0.24 -6.13 -2.72
C ILE A 9 1.69 -5.63 -2.79
N ILE A 10 2.24 -5.49 -3.99
CA ILE A 10 3.62 -5.04 -4.18
C ILE A 10 3.81 -3.61 -3.67
N HIS A 11 2.93 -2.68 -4.06
CA HIS A 11 3.04 -1.28 -3.61
C HIS A 11 2.83 -1.16 -2.11
N ALA A 12 1.87 -1.88 -1.53
CA ALA A 12 1.64 -1.89 -0.09
C ALA A 12 2.85 -2.48 0.66
N GLY A 13 3.42 -3.56 0.14
CA GLY A 13 4.62 -4.17 0.71
C GLY A 13 5.83 -3.25 0.67
N ASN A 14 6.03 -2.55 -0.45
CA ASN A 14 7.10 -1.57 -0.58
C ASN A 14 6.93 -0.42 0.42
N ALA A 15 5.71 0.09 0.55
CA ALA A 15 5.42 1.15 1.51
C ALA A 15 5.69 0.70 2.95
N LYS A 16 5.26 -0.50 3.31
CA LYS A 16 5.49 -1.07 4.63
C LYS A 16 6.99 -1.18 4.95
N SER A 17 7.77 -1.69 4.00
CA SER A 17 9.22 -1.80 4.14
C SER A 17 9.87 -0.43 4.35
N MET A 18 9.45 0.58 3.59
CA MET A 18 9.95 1.95 3.70
C MET A 18 9.61 2.57 5.06
N LEU A 19 8.41 2.29 5.59
CA LEU A 19 7.99 2.82 6.89
C LEU A 19 8.82 2.25 8.03
N TYR A 20 9.11 0.96 8.01
CA TYR A 20 9.97 0.34 9.03
C TYR A 20 11.41 0.83 8.92
N GLU A 21 11.90 1.02 7.71
CA GLU A 21 13.21 1.62 7.49
C GLU A 21 13.26 3.05 8.03
N ALA A 22 12.20 3.83 7.80
CA ALA A 22 12.08 5.18 8.33
C ALA A 22 12.14 5.19 9.86
N LEU A 23 11.48 4.22 10.49
CA LEU A 23 11.51 4.09 11.95
C LEU A 23 12.93 3.83 12.45
N ASP A 24 13.68 2.99 11.76
CA ASP A 24 15.08 2.71 12.12
C ASP A 24 15.95 3.97 12.00
N TYR A 25 15.79 4.75 10.95
CA TYR A 25 16.51 6.02 10.81
C TYR A 25 16.11 7.03 11.88
N ALA A 26 14.84 7.09 12.24
CA ALA A 26 14.37 7.97 13.30
C ALA A 26 14.99 7.62 14.65
N LYS A 27 15.18 6.33 14.93
CA LYS A 27 15.86 5.86 16.14
C LYS A 27 17.33 6.28 16.17
N GLU A 28 17.94 6.45 15.03
CA GLU A 28 19.31 6.92 14.90
C GLU A 28 19.42 8.45 14.81
N ASN A 29 18.30 9.15 14.98
CA ASN A 29 18.19 10.62 14.87
C ASN A 29 18.44 11.15 13.45
N ASP A 30 18.35 10.31 12.43
CA ASP A 30 18.43 10.71 11.02
C ASP A 30 17.03 11.00 10.49
N PHE A 31 16.46 12.13 10.93
CA PHE A 31 15.08 12.51 10.61
C PHE A 31 14.90 12.89 9.15
N LYS A 32 15.94 13.37 8.50
CA LYS A 32 15.86 13.74 7.07
C LYS A 32 15.60 12.51 6.21
N LYS A 33 16.35 11.42 6.44
CA LYS A 33 16.15 10.15 5.72
C LYS A 33 14.83 9.51 6.09
N ALA A 34 14.43 9.60 7.36
CA ALA A 34 13.14 9.09 7.81
C ALA A 34 12.00 9.79 7.07
N ASP A 35 12.05 11.11 6.94
CA ASP A 35 11.04 11.88 6.23
C ASP A 35 10.98 11.53 4.75
N GLU A 36 12.12 11.37 4.09
CA GLU A 36 12.19 10.96 2.68
C GLU A 36 11.54 9.60 2.47
N LEU A 37 11.80 8.65 3.36
CA LEU A 37 11.22 7.31 3.28
C LEU A 37 9.71 7.33 3.51
N ILE A 38 9.23 8.17 4.44
CA ILE A 38 7.80 8.34 4.68
C ILE A 38 7.10 8.93 3.46
N GLU A 39 7.70 9.93 2.82
CA GLU A 39 7.17 10.50 1.57
C GLU A 39 7.09 9.45 0.47
N ASN A 40 8.15 8.67 0.28
CA ASN A 40 8.17 7.60 -0.72
C ASN A 40 7.13 6.52 -0.40
N ALA A 41 6.95 6.19 0.87
CA ALA A 41 5.92 5.25 1.31
C ALA A 41 4.52 5.77 1.00
N ASN A 42 4.27 7.05 1.22
CA ASN A 42 2.99 7.68 0.87
C ASN A 42 2.71 7.62 -0.62
N GLU A 43 3.72 7.81 -1.48
CA GLU A 43 3.56 7.66 -2.92
C GLU A 43 3.17 6.23 -3.30
N GLU A 44 3.80 5.23 -2.69
CA GLU A 44 3.46 3.83 -2.92
C GLU A 44 2.03 3.49 -2.46
N ILE A 45 1.61 4.03 -1.32
CA ILE A 45 0.24 3.87 -0.82
C ILE A 45 -0.77 4.50 -1.80
N LEU A 46 -0.46 5.69 -2.32
CA LEU A 46 -1.32 6.35 -3.31
C LEU A 46 -1.46 5.52 -4.59
N LYS A 47 -0.37 4.91 -5.06
CA LYS A 47 -0.41 4.03 -6.23
C LYS A 47 -1.30 2.81 -5.98
N ALA A 48 -1.20 2.19 -4.81
CA ALA A 48 -2.04 1.06 -4.44
C ALA A 48 -3.50 1.46 -4.35
N HIS A 49 -3.80 2.60 -3.76
CA HIS A 49 -5.16 3.16 -3.68
C HIS A 49 -5.76 3.41 -5.05
N LYS A 50 -4.98 3.99 -5.95
CA LYS A 50 -5.43 4.27 -7.32
C LYS A 50 -5.82 2.99 -8.04
N VAL A 51 -4.98 1.96 -7.95
CA VAL A 51 -5.25 0.65 -8.56
C VAL A 51 -6.49 0.03 -7.96
N GLN A 52 -6.66 0.09 -6.65
CA GLN A 52 -7.82 -0.43 -5.94
C GLN A 52 -9.10 0.30 -6.36
N THR A 53 -9.04 1.62 -6.49
CA THR A 53 -10.19 2.43 -6.93
C THR A 53 -10.61 2.06 -8.35
N GLU A 54 -9.65 1.88 -9.25
CA GLU A 54 -9.94 1.45 -10.62
C GLU A 54 -10.64 0.09 -10.65
N LEU A 55 -10.22 -0.83 -9.80
CA LEU A 55 -10.82 -2.15 -9.70
C LEU A 55 -12.26 -2.08 -9.18
N ILE A 56 -12.50 -1.28 -8.13
CA ILE A 56 -13.84 -1.08 -7.56
C ILE A 56 -14.78 -0.44 -8.60
N GLN A 57 -14.30 0.56 -9.34
CA GLN A 57 -15.08 1.21 -10.38
C GLN A 57 -15.44 0.23 -11.50
N LYS A 58 -14.52 -0.65 -11.85
CA LYS A 58 -14.73 -1.67 -12.86
C LYS A 58 -15.83 -2.65 -12.44
N GLU A 59 -15.82 -3.07 -11.17
CA GLU A 59 -16.87 -3.93 -10.62
C GLU A 59 -18.23 -3.24 -10.59
N ALA A 60 -18.26 -1.98 -10.19
CA ALA A 60 -19.48 -1.17 -10.16
C ALA A 60 -20.07 -0.96 -11.55
N GLY A 61 -19.23 -0.99 -12.59
CA GLY A 61 -19.65 -0.90 -14.00
C GLY A 61 -20.29 -2.17 -14.57
N GLY A 62 -20.47 -3.20 -13.75
CA GLY A 62 -21.09 -4.46 -14.18
C GLY A 62 -20.09 -5.52 -14.66
N ASP A 63 -18.82 -5.24 -14.61
CA ASP A 63 -17.78 -6.19 -14.91
C ASP A 63 -17.59 -7.08 -13.66
N LYS A 64 -18.28 -8.22 -13.64
CA LYS A 64 -18.20 -9.14 -12.52
C LYS A 64 -16.88 -9.89 -12.53
N SER A 65 -15.88 -9.30 -11.91
CA SER A 65 -14.66 -9.99 -11.61
C SER A 65 -14.90 -10.88 -10.39
N ASP A 66 -14.46 -12.11 -10.44
CA ASP A 66 -14.56 -13.00 -9.29
C ASP A 66 -13.77 -12.40 -8.11
N ILE A 67 -14.46 -12.25 -6.99
CA ILE A 67 -13.80 -11.84 -5.76
C ILE A 67 -12.92 -13.01 -5.33
N SER A 68 -11.62 -12.82 -5.40
CA SER A 68 -10.66 -13.85 -5.02
C SER A 68 -10.17 -13.64 -3.59
N ILE A 69 -9.69 -14.71 -2.98
CA ILE A 69 -9.01 -14.65 -1.69
C ILE A 69 -7.82 -13.69 -1.78
N LEU A 70 -7.16 -13.67 -2.94
CA LEU A 70 -6.03 -12.80 -3.18
C LEU A 70 -6.41 -11.31 -3.13
N LEU A 71 -7.59 -10.95 -3.67
CA LEU A 71 -8.10 -9.58 -3.62
C LEU A 71 -8.38 -9.17 -2.16
N ILE A 72 -9.03 -10.02 -1.39
CA ILE A 72 -9.29 -9.77 0.02
C ILE A 72 -7.97 -9.57 0.77
N HIS A 73 -7.00 -10.43 0.53
CA HIS A 73 -5.67 -10.33 1.14
C HIS A 73 -4.98 -9.02 0.77
N SER A 74 -5.08 -8.57 -0.48
CA SER A 74 -4.47 -7.31 -0.92
C SER A 74 -5.06 -6.10 -0.21
N GLN A 75 -6.38 -6.09 0.01
CA GLN A 75 -7.06 -5.03 0.75
C GLN A 75 -6.61 -5.00 2.21
N ASP A 76 -6.54 -6.15 2.85
CA ASP A 76 -6.06 -6.26 4.22
C ASP A 76 -4.63 -5.77 4.34
N HIS A 77 -3.79 -6.15 3.39
CA HIS A 77 -2.38 -5.73 3.36
C HIS A 77 -2.24 -4.22 3.24
N LEU A 78 -3.02 -3.60 2.35
CA LEU A 78 -3.03 -2.15 2.18
C LEU A 78 -3.54 -1.44 3.43
N MET A 79 -4.63 -1.89 4.03
CA MET A 79 -5.20 -1.31 5.24
C MET A 79 -4.23 -1.42 6.41
N THR A 80 -3.56 -2.55 6.56
CA THR A 80 -2.55 -2.76 7.60
C THR A 80 -1.37 -1.80 7.39
N CYS A 81 -0.93 -1.62 6.15
CA CYS A 81 0.13 -0.68 5.81
C CYS A 81 -0.24 0.75 6.17
N MET A 82 -1.48 1.17 5.87
CA MET A 82 -1.97 2.50 6.22
C MET A 82 -2.03 2.71 7.73
N SER A 83 -2.46 1.68 8.47
CA SER A 83 -2.48 1.72 9.93
C SER A 83 -1.07 1.90 10.49
N GLU A 84 -0.10 1.16 9.99
CA GLU A 84 1.30 1.26 10.41
C GLU A 84 1.88 2.65 10.09
N ARG A 85 1.53 3.22 8.92
CA ARG A 85 1.91 4.58 8.57
C ARG A 85 1.44 5.59 9.61
N ASN A 86 0.20 5.45 10.07
CA ASN A 86 -0.38 6.36 11.05
C ASN A 86 0.27 6.24 12.43
N LEU A 87 0.82 5.07 12.75
CA LEU A 87 1.51 4.82 14.01
C LEU A 87 2.98 5.30 14.01
N ILE A 88 3.58 5.35 12.85
CA ILE A 88 4.97 5.79 12.67
C ILE A 88 5.04 7.29 12.42
#